data_ffc5417efd5661002dd2209875f8c7b4
#
_entry.id   ffc5417efd5661002dd2209875f8c7b4
#
_cell.length_a   1.000
_cell.length_b   1.000
_cell.length_c   1.000
_cell.angle_alpha   90.00
_cell.angle_beta   90.00
_cell.angle_gamma   90.00
#
_symmetry.space_group_name_H-M   'P 1'
#
loop_
_entity.id
_entity.type
_entity.pdbx_description
1 polymer ?
#
loop_
_entity_poly.entity_id
_entity_poly.type
_entity_poly.pdbx_seq_one_letter_code
_entity_poly.pdbx_strand_id
1 'polypeptide(L)'
;MRMTSPTNSTYPTPFERGDGNYTTTWAECIAFYELLAERFPGVLRWWQVGTSDSGLPMHAGLVTADGVFDRSTLSEQGRPVFFNNNGIHAGEPEGIDACMALVRDFCLEPERLVALGKTAFLFIPVYNVDGCVNRQSTSRVNQLGPELFGFRANGRNLDLNRDFIKCDSLAAQVFNRFFTTWDPDVMVDTHTANGADYAYAMTLIPTQPDKLGGGLGDFLRERMLPAIYSDMQGRGWPTCPYVNLLAETPDDGIEDFLDLPRFSTGYAALHHTIGFMPETHMLKPFADRVAAMRTLVEVVLDFSVAQAVRIQQLRCEARADAVRRTQWPLRWRNDHERPASLRFKGYAAVRAPSRLGDYQRLTYDRTQPWEKDIVHIDRCVEERVVTAPKAYLVPQAWREVIERLEWNGVALQRLDDDRLFDTARVYRVEEVSTRATAYEGHMFHDHVLLSTHSEAIQAFAGDMLVPLDQPRARYAVETLEPEAHDSFFRWGFFNSVLERKQDHISAYVFEDTALQMLADEPALRQAFDDWKAAHPAQQSDQQSVLWFLFVHGRRHAEPEWRRYPVAALI
;
A
#
# COMPACT_ATOMS: atom_id res chain seq x y z
N MET A 1 -35.69 5.95 8.44
CA MET A 1 -35.51 7.12 7.59
C MET A 1 -35.31 8.33 8.53
N ARG A 2 -34.08 8.62 8.91
CA ARG A 2 -33.74 9.86 9.65
C ARG A 2 -33.45 10.91 8.59
N MET A 3 -34.41 11.76 8.31
CA MET A 3 -34.18 12.98 7.53
C MET A 3 -33.23 13.85 8.35
N THR A 4 -32.03 14.06 7.86
CA THR A 4 -31.17 15.13 8.36
C THR A 4 -31.87 16.45 8.04
N SER A 5 -32.22 17.22 9.07
CA SER A 5 -32.72 18.57 8.89
C SER A 5 -31.75 19.36 8.02
N PRO A 6 -32.20 20.25 7.13
CA PRO A 6 -31.31 21.12 6.38
C PRO A 6 -30.46 21.89 7.37
N THR A 7 -29.17 21.61 7.35
CA THR A 7 -28.19 22.32 8.20
C THR A 7 -28.17 23.78 7.78
N ASN A 8 -28.56 24.66 8.69
CA ASN A 8 -28.47 26.13 8.53
C ASN A 8 -26.98 26.55 8.68
N SER A 9 -26.08 25.84 8.01
CA SER A 9 -24.65 26.10 8.06
C SER A 9 -24.31 27.37 7.26
N THR A 10 -23.48 28.23 7.84
CA THR A 10 -23.02 29.46 7.19
C THR A 10 -22.23 29.19 5.90
N TYR A 11 -21.59 28.02 5.80
CA TYR A 11 -20.82 27.56 4.62
C TYR A 11 -21.23 26.13 4.25
N PRO A 12 -22.41 25.92 3.61
CA PRO A 12 -22.85 24.57 3.24
C PRO A 12 -21.93 23.99 2.16
N THR A 13 -21.55 22.73 2.30
CA THR A 13 -20.78 22.01 1.27
C THR A 13 -21.65 21.76 0.02
N PRO A 14 -21.05 21.50 -1.14
CA PRO A 14 -21.80 21.10 -2.34
C PRO A 14 -22.65 19.84 -2.10
N PHE A 15 -22.16 18.86 -1.35
CA PHE A 15 -22.92 17.68 -0.93
C PHE A 15 -24.19 18.06 -0.15
N GLU A 16 -24.07 18.93 0.84
CA GLU A 16 -25.21 19.40 1.67
C GLU A 16 -26.25 20.18 0.85
N ARG A 17 -25.85 20.83 -0.24
CA ARG A 17 -26.75 21.51 -1.18
C ARG A 17 -27.41 20.58 -2.19
N GLY A 18 -26.84 19.37 -2.38
CA GLY A 18 -27.20 18.43 -3.44
C GLY A 18 -28.11 17.29 -3.00
N ASP A 19 -29.01 17.48 -2.03
CA ASP A 19 -30.05 16.54 -1.59
C ASP A 19 -29.53 15.10 -1.27
N GLY A 20 -28.25 14.96 -0.89
CA GLY A 20 -27.63 13.70 -0.50
C GLY A 20 -27.27 12.75 -1.66
N ASN A 21 -27.42 13.19 -2.92
CA ASN A 21 -27.04 12.41 -4.11
C ASN A 21 -26.03 13.13 -5.02
N TYR A 22 -25.51 14.23 -4.57
CA TYR A 22 -24.46 14.98 -5.26
C TYR A 22 -23.13 14.86 -4.50
N THR A 23 -22.03 14.63 -5.20
CA THR A 23 -20.69 14.76 -4.62
C THR A 23 -19.96 15.96 -5.21
N THR A 24 -19.15 16.59 -4.39
CA THR A 24 -18.34 17.75 -4.71
C THR A 24 -17.43 17.50 -5.90
N THR A 25 -17.39 18.43 -6.85
CA THR A 25 -16.38 18.44 -7.92
C THR A 25 -15.04 18.90 -7.40
N TRP A 26 -13.94 18.56 -8.10
CA TRP A 26 -12.61 19.05 -7.74
C TRP A 26 -12.55 20.59 -7.63
N ALA A 27 -13.10 21.30 -8.62
CA ALA A 27 -13.10 22.77 -8.62
C ALA A 27 -13.88 23.37 -7.44
N GLU A 28 -15.04 22.81 -7.08
CA GLU A 28 -15.82 23.23 -5.92
C GLU A 28 -15.08 22.93 -4.61
N CYS A 29 -14.38 21.78 -4.54
CA CYS A 29 -13.59 21.41 -3.37
C CYS A 29 -12.45 22.43 -3.14
N ILE A 30 -11.70 22.77 -4.18
CA ILE A 30 -10.63 23.75 -4.09
C ILE A 30 -11.16 25.13 -3.67
N ALA A 31 -12.19 25.64 -4.37
CA ALA A 31 -12.80 26.94 -4.05
C ALA A 31 -13.35 27.00 -2.62
N PHE A 32 -13.88 25.90 -2.11
CA PHE A 32 -14.37 25.82 -0.74
C PHE A 32 -13.27 25.95 0.30
N TYR A 33 -12.15 25.24 0.12
CA TYR A 33 -11.02 25.33 1.06
C TYR A 33 -10.27 26.65 0.95
N GLU A 34 -10.16 27.23 -0.25
CA GLU A 34 -9.62 28.59 -0.44
C GLU A 34 -10.45 29.63 0.33
N LEU A 35 -11.78 29.54 0.23
CA LEU A 35 -12.69 30.41 0.99
C LEU A 35 -12.53 30.23 2.49
N LEU A 36 -12.47 29.00 3.01
CA LEU A 36 -12.29 28.75 4.44
C LEU A 36 -10.93 29.26 4.94
N ALA A 37 -9.86 29.02 4.19
CA ALA A 37 -8.52 29.49 4.56
C ALA A 37 -8.42 31.02 4.57
N GLU A 38 -9.07 31.69 3.65
CA GLU A 38 -9.18 33.16 3.64
C GLU A 38 -9.94 33.69 4.87
N ARG A 39 -11.04 33.01 5.24
CA ARG A 39 -11.91 33.44 6.35
C ARG A 39 -11.38 33.07 7.73
N PHE A 40 -10.63 31.99 7.82
CA PHE A 40 -10.13 31.43 9.08
C PHE A 40 -8.61 31.16 9.04
N PRO A 41 -7.78 32.20 8.71
CA PRO A 41 -6.33 32.00 8.51
C PRO A 41 -5.58 31.60 9.80
N GLY A 42 -6.18 31.76 10.96
CA GLY A 42 -5.66 31.30 12.25
C GLY A 42 -6.01 29.83 12.58
N VAL A 43 -6.87 29.18 11.77
CA VAL A 43 -7.36 27.81 12.01
C VAL A 43 -6.92 26.88 10.90
N LEU A 44 -7.00 27.31 9.64
CA LEU A 44 -6.72 26.53 8.45
C LEU A 44 -5.61 27.15 7.62
N ARG A 45 -4.56 26.37 7.37
CA ARG A 45 -3.59 26.63 6.31
C ARG A 45 -3.90 25.74 5.12
N TRP A 46 -3.86 26.32 3.93
CA TRP A 46 -4.15 25.65 2.66
C TRP A 46 -3.04 25.95 1.66
N TRP A 47 -2.54 24.91 0.94
CA TRP A 47 -1.46 25.10 -0.04
C TRP A 47 -1.42 23.98 -1.08
N GLN A 48 -0.81 24.27 -2.23
CA GLN A 48 -0.48 23.28 -3.24
C GLN A 48 0.77 22.47 -2.79
N VAL A 49 0.70 21.13 -2.88
CA VAL A 49 1.78 20.22 -2.51
C VAL A 49 2.53 19.63 -3.71
N GLY A 50 1.94 19.70 -4.89
CA GLY A 50 2.52 19.20 -6.13
C GLY A 50 1.52 19.22 -7.27
N THR A 51 1.77 18.39 -8.28
CA THR A 51 0.90 18.22 -9.45
C THR A 51 0.66 16.75 -9.74
N SER A 52 -0.53 16.45 -10.26
CA SER A 52 -0.89 15.12 -10.78
C SER A 52 -0.23 14.83 -12.12
N ASP A 53 -0.39 13.61 -12.63
CA ASP A 53 0.13 13.21 -13.95
C ASP A 53 -0.50 14.01 -15.12
N SER A 54 -1.72 14.52 -14.96
CA SER A 54 -2.37 15.41 -15.93
C SER A 54 -1.97 16.88 -15.75
N GLY A 55 -1.04 17.21 -14.85
CA GLY A 55 -0.57 18.58 -14.61
C GLY A 55 -1.51 19.43 -13.75
N LEU A 56 -2.52 18.81 -13.10
CA LEU A 56 -3.45 19.50 -12.21
C LEU A 56 -2.86 19.65 -10.81
N PRO A 57 -3.09 20.78 -10.10
CA PRO A 57 -2.53 20.99 -8.78
C PRO A 57 -3.16 20.06 -7.73
N MET A 58 -2.29 19.45 -6.92
CA MET A 58 -2.65 18.69 -5.73
C MET A 58 -2.49 19.59 -4.51
N HIS A 59 -3.44 19.52 -3.58
CA HIS A 59 -3.47 20.39 -2.42
C HIS A 59 -3.52 19.61 -1.11
N ALA A 60 -3.03 20.24 -0.06
CA ALA A 60 -3.22 19.80 1.33
C ALA A 60 -3.73 20.96 2.20
N GLY A 61 -4.37 20.59 3.28
CA GLY A 61 -4.76 21.51 4.35
C GLY A 61 -4.26 21.03 5.70
N LEU A 62 -4.07 22.00 6.60
CA LEU A 62 -3.67 21.76 7.98
C LEU A 62 -4.54 22.59 8.90
N VAL A 63 -5.18 21.93 9.86
CA VAL A 63 -5.96 22.57 10.93
C VAL A 63 -5.21 22.40 12.25
N THR A 64 -5.07 23.50 13.00
CA THR A 64 -4.51 23.50 14.36
C THR A 64 -5.30 24.42 15.26
N ALA A 65 -5.39 24.09 16.54
CA ALA A 65 -6.17 24.87 17.51
C ALA A 65 -5.52 26.22 17.88
N ASP A 66 -4.24 26.40 17.62
CA ASP A 66 -3.45 27.56 18.05
C ASP A 66 -2.78 28.33 16.89
N GLY A 67 -3.09 27.97 15.64
CA GLY A 67 -2.54 28.64 14.45
C GLY A 67 -1.05 28.34 14.17
N VAL A 68 -0.47 27.32 14.79
CA VAL A 68 0.90 26.89 14.49
C VAL A 68 0.87 25.92 13.31
N PHE A 69 1.36 26.37 12.15
CA PHE A 69 1.32 25.62 10.90
C PHE A 69 2.70 25.23 10.36
N ASP A 70 3.75 25.72 10.97
CA ASP A 70 5.11 25.42 10.53
C ASP A 70 5.52 24.01 10.95
N ARG A 71 5.93 23.19 9.97
CA ARG A 71 6.27 21.78 10.20
C ARG A 71 7.43 21.60 11.17
N SER A 72 8.47 22.46 11.09
CA SER A 72 9.62 22.38 11.98
C SER A 72 9.21 22.65 13.42
N THR A 73 8.42 23.71 13.64
CA THR A 73 7.87 24.06 14.95
C THR A 73 7.00 22.96 15.54
N LEU A 74 6.12 22.35 14.73
CA LEU A 74 5.28 21.22 15.18
C LEU A 74 6.15 20.04 15.61
N SER A 75 7.21 19.74 14.84
CA SER A 75 8.15 18.65 15.14
C SER A 75 8.96 18.91 16.42
N GLU A 76 9.51 20.11 16.56
CA GLU A 76 10.27 20.53 17.75
C GLU A 76 9.44 20.49 19.02
N GLN A 77 8.14 20.81 18.91
CA GLN A 77 7.18 20.72 20.00
C GLN A 77 6.68 19.29 20.27
N GLY A 78 7.08 18.29 19.47
CA GLY A 78 6.59 16.93 19.57
C GLY A 78 5.09 16.80 19.36
N ARG A 79 4.50 17.62 18.47
CA ARG A 79 3.04 17.63 18.27
C ARG A 79 2.58 16.44 17.44
N PRO A 80 1.49 15.77 17.88
CA PRO A 80 0.90 14.67 17.13
C PRO A 80 0.38 15.13 15.77
N VAL A 81 0.53 14.30 14.75
CA VAL A 81 -0.01 14.53 13.41
C VAL A 81 -1.00 13.43 13.07
N PHE A 82 -2.27 13.81 12.89
CA PHE A 82 -3.31 12.96 12.33
C PHE A 82 -3.48 13.31 10.85
N PHE A 83 -3.38 12.31 9.97
CA PHE A 83 -3.45 12.51 8.54
C PHE A 83 -4.69 11.85 7.93
N ASN A 84 -5.55 12.64 7.26
CA ASN A 84 -6.73 12.17 6.54
C ASN A 84 -6.52 12.31 5.03
N ASN A 85 -6.39 11.18 4.33
CA ASN A 85 -6.27 11.12 2.88
C ASN A 85 -7.61 10.74 2.25
N ASN A 86 -8.03 11.46 1.21
CA ASN A 86 -9.33 11.25 0.60
C ASN A 86 -9.24 11.13 -0.92
N GLY A 87 -10.15 10.36 -1.50
CA GLY A 87 -10.32 10.26 -2.94
C GLY A 87 -9.14 9.66 -3.68
N ILE A 88 -8.41 8.70 -3.08
CA ILE A 88 -7.43 7.88 -3.81
C ILE A 88 -8.10 7.13 -4.96
N HIS A 89 -9.32 6.64 -4.73
CA HIS A 89 -10.24 6.23 -5.76
C HIS A 89 -11.35 7.29 -5.86
N ALA A 90 -11.27 8.16 -6.84
CA ALA A 90 -12.19 9.29 -6.93
C ALA A 90 -13.65 8.91 -7.23
N GLY A 91 -13.91 7.64 -7.56
CA GLY A 91 -15.26 7.06 -7.62
C GLY A 91 -15.85 6.70 -6.26
N GLU A 92 -15.08 6.87 -5.18
CA GLU A 92 -15.40 6.62 -3.78
C GLU A 92 -15.34 7.95 -3.00
N PRO A 93 -16.27 8.89 -3.25
CA PRO A 93 -16.08 10.29 -2.89
C PRO A 93 -16.50 10.62 -1.44
N GLU A 94 -16.96 9.67 -0.65
CA GLU A 94 -17.51 9.89 0.69
C GLU A 94 -16.56 10.65 1.61
N GLY A 95 -15.27 10.31 1.54
CA GLY A 95 -14.24 10.97 2.33
C GLY A 95 -14.02 12.43 1.93
N ILE A 96 -14.15 12.76 0.64
CA ILE A 96 -14.03 14.14 0.14
C ILE A 96 -15.09 15.00 0.79
N ASP A 97 -16.36 14.60 0.69
CA ASP A 97 -17.51 15.35 1.23
C ASP A 97 -17.52 15.37 2.76
N ALA A 98 -17.16 14.26 3.40
CA ALA A 98 -17.04 14.14 4.85
C ALA A 98 -15.94 15.06 5.41
N CYS A 99 -14.77 15.10 4.79
CA CYS A 99 -13.65 15.94 5.20
C CYS A 99 -13.97 17.42 5.05
N MET A 100 -14.66 17.84 3.98
CA MET A 100 -15.09 19.23 3.79
C MET A 100 -15.99 19.70 4.94
N ALA A 101 -16.98 18.89 5.31
CA ALA A 101 -17.87 19.21 6.42
C ALA A 101 -17.12 19.27 7.76
N LEU A 102 -16.21 18.32 8.01
CA LEU A 102 -15.41 18.27 9.24
C LEU A 102 -14.50 19.50 9.38
N VAL A 103 -13.77 19.86 8.33
CA VAL A 103 -12.86 21.03 8.35
C VAL A 103 -13.62 22.34 8.50
N ARG A 104 -14.78 22.49 7.84
CA ARG A 104 -15.69 23.61 8.07
C ARG A 104 -16.07 23.73 9.55
N ASP A 105 -16.44 22.63 10.17
CA ASP A 105 -16.90 22.62 11.55
C ASP A 105 -15.76 22.96 12.52
N PHE A 106 -14.52 22.58 12.24
CA PHE A 106 -13.35 23.10 12.98
C PHE A 106 -13.21 24.62 12.85
N CYS A 107 -13.55 25.19 11.70
CA CYS A 107 -13.51 26.64 11.50
C CYS A 107 -14.64 27.39 12.23
N LEU A 108 -15.82 26.78 12.35
CA LEU A 108 -17.03 27.44 12.86
C LEU A 108 -17.33 27.13 14.33
N GLU A 109 -16.87 25.99 14.85
CA GLU A 109 -17.19 25.50 16.18
C GLU A 109 -15.94 25.51 17.08
N PRO A 110 -15.72 26.57 17.89
CA PRO A 110 -14.52 26.69 18.71
C PRO A 110 -14.30 25.49 19.66
N GLU A 111 -15.37 24.86 20.13
CA GLU A 111 -15.29 23.71 21.02
C GLU A 111 -14.68 22.50 20.32
N ARG A 112 -15.04 22.25 19.05
CA ARG A 112 -14.43 21.20 18.23
C ARG A 112 -12.97 21.49 17.94
N LEU A 113 -12.65 22.74 17.62
CA LEU A 113 -11.28 23.15 17.38
C LEU A 113 -10.40 22.96 18.61
N VAL A 114 -10.87 23.38 19.79
CA VAL A 114 -10.16 23.22 21.07
C VAL A 114 -9.98 21.75 21.43
N ALA A 115 -10.93 20.89 21.06
CA ALA A 115 -10.83 19.43 21.30
C ALA A 115 -9.65 18.77 20.58
N LEU A 116 -9.10 19.37 19.50
CA LEU A 116 -7.87 18.89 18.87
C LEU A 116 -6.64 18.97 19.81
N GLY A 117 -6.70 19.84 20.83
CA GLY A 117 -5.58 20.05 21.72
C GLY A 117 -4.32 20.50 20.97
N LYS A 118 -3.26 19.70 21.06
CA LYS A 118 -2.01 19.92 20.31
C LYS A 118 -1.92 19.13 19.00
N THR A 119 -2.90 18.29 18.70
CA THR A 119 -2.89 17.48 17.47
C THR A 119 -3.08 18.36 16.24
N ALA A 120 -2.23 18.18 15.26
CA ALA A 120 -2.36 18.79 13.95
C ALA A 120 -3.20 17.85 13.05
N PHE A 121 -4.34 18.34 12.56
CA PHE A 121 -5.18 17.64 11.60
C PHE A 121 -4.72 18.00 10.19
N LEU A 122 -3.93 17.11 9.60
CA LEU A 122 -3.41 17.21 8.24
C LEU A 122 -4.33 16.46 7.28
N PHE A 123 -4.60 17.00 6.08
CA PHE A 123 -5.42 16.30 5.13
C PHE A 123 -5.04 16.60 3.67
N ILE A 124 -5.25 15.60 2.80
CA ILE A 124 -5.34 15.75 1.35
C ILE A 124 -6.82 15.55 0.99
N PRO A 125 -7.51 16.58 0.46
CA PRO A 125 -8.94 16.47 0.20
C PRO A 125 -9.26 15.61 -1.01
N VAL A 126 -8.40 15.62 -2.03
CA VAL A 126 -8.51 14.80 -3.25
C VAL A 126 -7.12 14.37 -3.67
N TYR A 127 -6.77 13.11 -3.40
CA TYR A 127 -5.47 12.58 -3.79
C TYR A 127 -5.41 12.29 -5.30
N ASN A 128 -6.39 11.58 -5.84
CA ASN A 128 -6.51 11.31 -7.28
C ASN A 128 -7.27 12.43 -7.98
N VAL A 129 -6.61 13.56 -8.20
CA VAL A 129 -7.20 14.71 -8.89
C VAL A 129 -7.63 14.35 -10.30
N ASP A 130 -6.81 13.59 -11.04
CA ASP A 130 -7.11 13.18 -12.42
C ASP A 130 -8.39 12.35 -12.49
N GLY A 131 -8.54 11.40 -11.60
CA GLY A 131 -9.75 10.60 -11.48
C GLY A 131 -10.96 11.42 -11.04
N CYS A 132 -10.76 12.44 -10.18
CA CYS A 132 -11.84 13.28 -9.69
C CYS A 132 -12.43 14.18 -10.79
N VAL A 133 -11.63 14.68 -11.70
CA VAL A 133 -12.12 15.48 -12.83
C VAL A 133 -12.73 14.61 -13.94
N ASN A 134 -12.41 13.33 -14.01
CA ASN A 134 -12.99 12.38 -14.95
C ASN A 134 -14.31 11.82 -14.41
N ARG A 135 -15.35 12.66 -14.37
CA ARG A 135 -16.66 12.33 -13.78
C ARG A 135 -17.54 11.54 -14.72
N GLN A 136 -18.22 10.56 -14.16
CA GLN A 136 -19.14 9.66 -14.85
C GLN A 136 -20.11 8.96 -13.88
N SER A 137 -21.07 8.19 -14.43
CA SER A 137 -22.08 7.43 -13.66
C SER A 137 -21.97 5.91 -13.88
N THR A 138 -21.00 5.41 -14.65
CA THR A 138 -21.03 4.05 -15.20
C THR A 138 -19.92 3.13 -14.72
N SER A 139 -18.79 3.64 -14.22
CA SER A 139 -17.62 2.81 -13.87
C SER A 139 -17.81 2.00 -12.58
N ARG A 140 -18.73 2.39 -11.71
CA ARG A 140 -19.06 1.66 -10.47
C ARG A 140 -20.47 1.13 -10.56
N VAL A 141 -20.61 0.05 -11.27
CA VAL A 141 -21.90 -0.65 -11.47
C VAL A 141 -22.50 -1.03 -10.11
N ASN A 142 -23.78 -0.78 -9.91
CA ASN A 142 -24.55 -1.03 -8.68
C ASN A 142 -24.28 -0.07 -7.50
N GLN A 143 -23.38 0.91 -7.61
CA GLN A 143 -23.21 1.91 -6.55
C GLN A 143 -24.47 2.79 -6.41
N LEU A 144 -25.02 2.86 -5.19
CA LEU A 144 -26.22 3.68 -4.90
C LEU A 144 -25.84 5.15 -4.68
N GLY A 145 -25.69 5.89 -5.79
CA GLY A 145 -25.26 7.29 -5.77
C GLY A 145 -23.75 7.45 -5.42
N PRO A 146 -23.25 8.68 -5.52
CA PRO A 146 -23.93 9.87 -6.07
C PRO A 146 -24.24 9.76 -7.57
N GLU A 147 -24.98 10.72 -8.13
CA GLU A 147 -25.39 10.71 -9.55
C GLU A 147 -24.18 10.68 -10.50
N LEU A 148 -23.17 11.50 -10.21
CA LEU A 148 -21.88 11.53 -10.91
C LEU A 148 -20.74 11.42 -9.91
N PHE A 149 -19.75 10.62 -10.22
CA PHE A 149 -18.57 10.39 -9.40
C PHE A 149 -17.31 10.32 -10.26
N GLY A 150 -16.14 10.40 -9.66
CA GLY A 150 -14.87 10.30 -10.35
C GLY A 150 -14.54 8.88 -10.82
N PHE A 151 -13.38 8.74 -11.47
CA PHE A 151 -12.85 7.46 -11.93
C PHE A 151 -11.79 6.92 -10.97
N ARG A 152 -11.65 5.59 -10.90
CA ARG A 152 -10.73 4.91 -10.00
C ARG A 152 -9.27 5.25 -10.28
N ALA A 153 -8.86 5.13 -11.53
CA ALA A 153 -7.47 5.31 -11.94
C ALA A 153 -7.12 6.79 -12.18
N ASN A 154 -5.83 7.11 -12.15
CA ASN A 154 -5.29 8.43 -12.49
C ASN A 154 -5.21 8.68 -14.01
N GLY A 155 -4.59 9.77 -14.43
CA GLY A 155 -4.41 10.15 -15.84
C GLY A 155 -3.55 9.18 -16.65
N ARG A 156 -2.75 8.32 -16.01
CA ARG A 156 -1.98 7.24 -16.62
C ARG A 156 -2.66 5.87 -16.55
N ASN A 157 -3.91 5.83 -16.10
CA ASN A 157 -4.67 4.60 -15.86
C ASN A 157 -4.02 3.68 -14.80
N LEU A 158 -3.38 4.26 -13.79
CA LEU A 158 -2.81 3.56 -12.64
C LEU A 158 -3.73 3.69 -11.43
N ASP A 159 -3.85 2.62 -10.66
CA ASP A 159 -4.48 2.62 -9.33
C ASP A 159 -3.48 3.15 -8.29
N LEU A 160 -3.75 4.34 -7.73
CA LEU A 160 -2.86 4.96 -6.75
C LEU A 160 -2.76 4.14 -5.45
N ASN A 161 -3.78 3.32 -5.12
CA ASN A 161 -3.71 2.37 -4.00
C ASN A 161 -2.97 1.06 -4.37
N ARG A 162 -2.14 1.09 -5.41
CA ARG A 162 -1.15 0.08 -5.81
C ARG A 162 0.22 0.70 -6.06
N ASP A 163 0.33 2.03 -5.86
CA ASP A 163 1.49 2.81 -6.30
C ASP A 163 2.40 3.29 -5.16
N PHE A 164 2.11 2.93 -3.90
CA PHE A 164 2.88 3.39 -2.74
C PHE A 164 4.35 2.95 -2.73
N ILE A 165 4.66 1.78 -3.31
CA ILE A 165 6.05 1.28 -3.39
C ILE A 165 6.68 1.56 -4.74
N LYS A 166 6.00 1.18 -5.84
CA LYS A 166 6.56 1.38 -7.18
C LYS A 166 6.65 2.86 -7.57
N CYS A 167 5.77 3.70 -7.01
CA CYS A 167 5.83 5.16 -7.05
C CYS A 167 6.07 5.71 -8.47
N ASP A 168 5.29 5.21 -9.44
CA ASP A 168 5.44 5.52 -10.86
C ASP A 168 4.73 6.82 -11.27
N SER A 169 3.63 7.15 -10.58
CA SER A 169 2.88 8.36 -10.84
C SER A 169 3.50 9.58 -10.15
N LEU A 170 3.33 10.76 -10.73
CA LEU A 170 3.71 12.01 -10.06
C LEU A 170 2.93 12.19 -8.75
N ALA A 171 1.66 11.79 -8.72
CA ALA A 171 0.85 11.84 -7.52
C ALA A 171 1.46 11.00 -6.38
N ALA A 172 1.94 9.77 -6.67
CA ALA A 172 2.58 8.92 -5.66
C ALA A 172 3.92 9.51 -5.18
N GLN A 173 4.71 10.08 -6.07
CA GLN A 173 5.96 10.76 -5.71
C GLN A 173 5.72 11.96 -4.80
N VAL A 174 4.69 12.75 -5.07
CA VAL A 174 4.26 13.86 -4.21
C VAL A 174 3.80 13.33 -2.86
N PHE A 175 2.97 12.27 -2.86
CA PHE A 175 2.46 11.68 -1.63
C PHE A 175 3.58 11.12 -0.73
N ASN A 176 4.51 10.32 -1.28
CA ASN A 176 5.56 9.70 -0.48
C ASN A 176 6.46 10.76 0.19
N ARG A 177 6.86 11.80 -0.55
CA ARG A 177 7.62 12.92 0.00
C ARG A 177 6.82 13.70 1.04
N PHE A 178 5.54 13.92 0.79
CA PHE A 178 4.63 14.59 1.72
C PHE A 178 4.47 13.78 3.00
N PHE A 179 4.17 12.48 2.87
CA PHE A 179 3.98 11.58 4.00
C PHE A 179 5.24 11.50 4.88
N THR A 180 6.41 11.33 4.27
CA THR A 180 7.68 11.24 5.02
C THR A 180 8.09 12.57 5.66
N THR A 181 7.76 13.70 5.02
CA THR A 181 7.99 15.04 5.58
C THR A 181 7.11 15.27 6.82
N TRP A 182 5.82 14.95 6.75
CA TRP A 182 4.89 15.17 7.84
C TRP A 182 4.94 14.09 8.90
N ASP A 183 5.34 12.88 8.54
CA ASP A 183 5.56 11.73 9.42
C ASP A 183 4.37 11.47 10.38
N PRO A 184 3.16 11.25 9.87
CA PRO A 184 1.95 11.19 10.68
C PRO A 184 1.97 10.04 11.68
N ASP A 185 1.34 10.26 12.85
CA ASP A 185 1.19 9.25 13.88
C ASP A 185 0.08 8.25 13.56
N VAL A 186 -1.01 8.78 13.01
CA VAL A 186 -2.17 8.03 12.56
C VAL A 186 -2.59 8.53 11.18
N MET A 187 -2.96 7.61 10.28
CA MET A 187 -3.46 7.92 8.96
C MET A 187 -4.82 7.26 8.74
N VAL A 188 -5.74 7.98 8.13
CA VAL A 188 -7.00 7.44 7.59
C VAL A 188 -7.02 7.68 6.08
N ASP A 189 -7.22 6.61 5.29
CA ASP A 189 -7.37 6.65 3.85
C ASP A 189 -8.77 6.16 3.46
N THR A 190 -9.61 7.04 2.93
CA THR A 190 -11.06 6.81 2.82
C THR A 190 -11.45 6.08 1.54
N HIS A 191 -12.31 5.03 1.68
CA HIS A 191 -12.68 4.12 0.61
C HIS A 191 -14.17 3.72 0.62
N THR A 192 -14.58 3.00 -0.45
CA THR A 192 -15.92 2.39 -0.57
C THR A 192 -15.82 1.02 -1.24
N ALA A 193 -16.19 -0.02 -0.50
CA ALA A 193 -16.18 -1.42 -0.92
C ALA A 193 -17.40 -1.81 -1.74
N ASN A 194 -17.26 -2.96 -2.41
CA ASN A 194 -18.33 -3.72 -3.02
C ASN A 194 -18.43 -5.11 -2.33
N GLY A 195 -19.13 -6.04 -2.92
CA GLY A 195 -19.19 -7.46 -2.52
C GLY A 195 -20.52 -7.87 -1.89
N ALA A 196 -20.45 -8.78 -0.90
CA ALA A 196 -21.63 -9.31 -0.21
C ALA A 196 -22.43 -8.20 0.47
N ASP A 197 -23.76 -8.36 0.52
CA ASP A 197 -24.61 -7.41 1.26
C ASP A 197 -24.78 -7.83 2.72
N TYR A 198 -24.60 -6.88 3.61
CA TYR A 198 -24.67 -7.05 5.07
C TYR A 198 -25.22 -5.81 5.76
N ALA A 199 -25.48 -5.89 7.08
CA ALA A 199 -26.18 -4.84 7.79
C ALA A 199 -25.33 -3.60 8.14
N TYR A 200 -24.04 -3.64 7.90
CA TYR A 200 -23.14 -2.51 8.18
C TYR A 200 -23.09 -1.53 7.01
N ALA A 201 -23.00 -0.24 7.32
CA ALA A 201 -22.72 0.81 6.32
C ALA A 201 -21.20 1.01 6.13
N MET A 202 -20.41 0.58 7.11
CA MET A 202 -18.98 0.77 7.19
C MET A 202 -18.28 -0.53 7.59
N THR A 203 -17.16 -0.84 6.95
CA THR A 203 -16.18 -1.83 7.39
C THR A 203 -14.81 -1.16 7.53
N LEU A 204 -13.87 -1.80 8.21
CA LEU A 204 -12.58 -1.21 8.51
C LEU A 204 -11.44 -2.17 8.22
N ILE A 205 -10.45 -1.71 7.47
CA ILE A 205 -9.14 -2.34 7.33
C ILE A 205 -8.14 -1.53 8.15
N PRO A 206 -7.69 -1.98 9.30
CA PRO A 206 -6.56 -1.36 9.98
C PRO A 206 -5.25 -1.83 9.34
N THR A 207 -4.15 -1.12 9.58
CA THR A 207 -2.82 -1.74 9.49
C THR A 207 -2.85 -3.06 10.27
N GLN A 208 -2.44 -4.16 9.65
CA GLN A 208 -2.52 -5.47 10.30
C GLN A 208 -1.60 -5.49 11.55
N PRO A 209 -2.16 -5.73 12.75
CA PRO A 209 -1.42 -5.55 14.00
C PRO A 209 -0.18 -6.44 14.16
N ASP A 210 -0.22 -7.70 13.67
CA ASP A 210 0.95 -8.59 13.74
C ASP A 210 2.10 -8.08 12.85
N LYS A 211 1.77 -7.50 11.70
CA LYS A 211 2.72 -6.86 10.79
C LYS A 211 3.27 -5.53 11.34
N LEU A 212 2.42 -4.73 11.98
CA LEU A 212 2.87 -3.51 12.66
C LEU A 212 3.85 -3.86 13.78
N GLY A 213 3.53 -4.89 14.54
CA GLY A 213 4.40 -5.55 15.49
C GLY A 213 4.64 -4.78 16.79
N GLY A 214 5.25 -5.48 17.77
CA GLY A 214 5.64 -4.92 19.06
C GLY A 214 4.49 -4.25 19.81
N GLY A 215 4.83 -3.37 20.73
CA GLY A 215 3.82 -2.66 21.53
C GLY A 215 2.86 -1.78 20.74
N LEU A 216 3.25 -1.36 19.54
CA LEU A 216 2.37 -0.57 18.66
C LEU A 216 1.25 -1.45 18.05
N GLY A 217 1.59 -2.66 17.61
CA GLY A 217 0.63 -3.64 17.11
C GLY A 217 -0.32 -4.13 18.21
N ASP A 218 0.22 -4.43 19.41
CA ASP A 218 -0.59 -4.83 20.56
C ASP A 218 -1.57 -3.72 20.97
N PHE A 219 -1.10 -2.47 21.02
CA PHE A 219 -1.95 -1.33 21.34
C PHE A 219 -3.08 -1.14 20.32
N LEU A 220 -2.77 -1.28 19.02
CA LEU A 220 -3.79 -1.22 17.98
C LEU A 220 -4.87 -2.29 18.17
N ARG A 221 -4.47 -3.55 18.38
CA ARG A 221 -5.38 -4.69 18.52
C ARG A 221 -6.19 -4.63 19.81
N GLU A 222 -5.54 -4.39 20.94
CA GLU A 222 -6.16 -4.59 22.25
C GLU A 222 -6.88 -3.34 22.80
N ARG A 223 -6.52 -2.16 22.29
CA ARG A 223 -7.03 -0.89 22.82
C ARG A 223 -7.75 -0.05 21.77
N MET A 224 -7.09 0.21 20.63
CA MET A 224 -7.61 1.18 19.67
C MET A 224 -8.78 0.61 18.86
N LEU A 225 -8.65 -0.57 18.27
CA LEU A 225 -9.72 -1.19 17.49
C LEU A 225 -11.00 -1.46 18.32
N PRO A 226 -10.94 -2.06 19.52
CA PRO A 226 -12.13 -2.24 20.35
C PRO A 226 -12.83 -0.91 20.70
N ALA A 227 -12.05 0.14 20.99
CA ALA A 227 -12.60 1.46 21.31
C ALA A 227 -13.30 2.08 20.09
N ILE A 228 -12.67 2.00 18.89
CA ILE A 228 -13.26 2.50 17.65
C ILE A 228 -14.57 1.79 17.35
N TYR A 229 -14.61 0.45 17.39
CA TYR A 229 -15.84 -0.32 17.13
C TYR A 229 -16.95 0.01 18.15
N SER A 230 -16.60 0.14 19.43
CA SER A 230 -17.54 0.52 20.48
C SER A 230 -18.12 1.93 20.27
N ASP A 231 -17.28 2.89 19.93
CA ASP A 231 -17.70 4.29 19.74
C ASP A 231 -18.54 4.47 18.47
N MET A 232 -18.16 3.81 17.37
CA MET A 232 -18.95 3.74 16.14
C MET A 232 -20.34 3.14 16.40
N GLN A 233 -20.41 2.06 17.17
CA GLN A 233 -21.70 1.46 17.60
C GLN A 233 -22.52 2.46 18.43
N GLY A 234 -21.86 3.17 19.39
CA GLY A 234 -22.49 4.17 20.24
C GLY A 234 -23.05 5.37 19.48
N ARG A 235 -22.39 5.77 18.39
CA ARG A 235 -22.81 6.86 17.50
C ARG A 235 -23.83 6.41 16.43
N GLY A 236 -24.26 5.14 16.45
CA GLY A 236 -25.31 4.60 15.57
C GLY A 236 -24.82 4.10 14.22
N TRP A 237 -23.50 3.95 14.04
CA TRP A 237 -22.85 3.39 12.85
C TRP A 237 -22.05 2.13 13.22
N PRO A 238 -22.72 1.01 13.55
CA PRO A 238 -21.99 -0.23 13.82
C PRO A 238 -21.05 -0.56 12.67
N THR A 239 -19.82 -0.94 13.01
CA THR A 239 -18.75 -1.20 12.06
C THR A 239 -18.16 -2.58 12.37
N CYS A 240 -17.69 -3.29 11.36
CA CYS A 240 -17.02 -4.58 11.51
C CYS A 240 -15.67 -4.57 10.72
N PRO A 241 -14.82 -5.60 10.91
CA PRO A 241 -13.70 -5.83 10.01
C PRO A 241 -14.14 -5.93 8.55
N TYR A 242 -13.25 -5.64 7.62
CA TYR A 242 -13.50 -5.75 6.19
C TYR A 242 -13.97 -7.17 5.82
N VAL A 243 -14.98 -7.25 4.97
CA VAL A 243 -15.60 -8.52 4.61
C VAL A 243 -14.87 -9.15 3.42
N ASN A 244 -13.72 -9.76 3.69
CA ASN A 244 -13.03 -10.63 2.75
C ASN A 244 -13.50 -12.07 3.03
N LEU A 245 -14.27 -12.64 2.10
CA LEU A 245 -14.98 -13.90 2.33
C LEU A 245 -14.04 -15.10 2.29
N LEU A 246 -14.18 -16.05 3.21
CA LEU A 246 -13.51 -17.34 3.17
C LEU A 246 -14.07 -18.27 2.07
N ALA A 247 -15.35 -18.08 1.73
CA ALA A 247 -16.01 -18.81 0.64
C ALA A 247 -17.01 -17.89 -0.10
N GLU A 248 -18.30 -18.25 -0.20
CA GLU A 248 -19.24 -17.50 -1.04
C GLU A 248 -20.03 -16.43 -0.28
N THR A 249 -20.24 -16.62 1.01
CA THR A 249 -21.10 -15.75 1.82
C THR A 249 -20.45 -15.44 3.18
N PRO A 250 -20.87 -14.34 3.85
CA PRO A 250 -20.37 -14.04 5.20
C PRO A 250 -20.66 -15.14 6.22
N ASP A 251 -21.64 -16.01 5.97
CA ASP A 251 -21.96 -17.17 6.79
C ASP A 251 -20.80 -18.17 6.89
N ASP A 252 -19.99 -18.25 5.83
CA ASP A 252 -18.85 -19.15 5.73
C ASP A 252 -17.65 -18.64 6.51
N GLY A 253 -17.69 -17.39 6.94
CA GLY A 253 -16.63 -16.68 7.64
C GLY A 253 -15.91 -15.65 6.78
N ILE A 254 -15.05 -14.87 7.44
CA ILE A 254 -14.23 -13.83 6.83
C ILE A 254 -12.78 -13.94 7.28
N GLU A 255 -11.88 -13.37 6.52
CA GLU A 255 -10.49 -13.17 6.91
C GLU A 255 -10.09 -11.70 6.79
N ASP A 256 -9.14 -11.26 7.61
CA ASP A 256 -8.60 -9.92 7.51
C ASP A 256 -7.88 -9.71 6.18
N PHE A 257 -7.99 -8.52 5.66
CA PHE A 257 -7.28 -8.12 4.46
C PHE A 257 -5.77 -8.08 4.75
N LEU A 258 -4.99 -8.85 4.00
CA LEU A 258 -3.53 -8.81 4.11
C LEU A 258 -3.03 -7.54 3.40
N ASP A 259 -2.83 -6.49 4.17
CA ASP A 259 -2.42 -5.16 3.72
C ASP A 259 -0.94 -5.14 3.27
N LEU A 260 -0.68 -5.56 2.04
CA LEU A 260 0.68 -5.52 1.47
C LEU A 260 1.19 -4.08 1.38
N PRO A 261 2.51 -3.86 1.31
CA PRO A 261 3.10 -2.52 1.23
C PRO A 261 2.60 -1.63 0.09
N ARG A 262 2.09 -2.22 -0.99
CA ARG A 262 1.48 -1.49 -2.12
C ARG A 262 0.20 -0.74 -1.76
N PHE A 263 -0.47 -1.10 -0.65
CA PHE A 263 -1.68 -0.46 -0.13
C PHE A 263 -1.36 0.57 0.94
N SER A 264 -2.24 1.53 1.13
CA SER A 264 -2.03 2.65 2.05
C SER A 264 -1.74 2.23 3.50
N THR A 265 -2.45 1.25 4.06
CA THR A 265 -2.23 0.77 5.43
C THR A 265 -0.94 -0.04 5.57
N GLY A 266 -0.61 -0.86 4.56
CA GLY A 266 0.65 -1.59 4.51
C GLY A 266 1.86 -0.66 4.36
N TYR A 267 1.73 0.37 3.53
CA TYR A 267 2.74 1.43 3.40
C TYR A 267 2.94 2.19 4.72
N ALA A 268 1.85 2.58 5.38
CA ALA A 268 1.91 3.24 6.69
C ALA A 268 2.69 2.41 7.72
N ALA A 269 2.52 1.07 7.71
CA ALA A 269 3.23 0.16 8.59
C ALA A 269 4.75 0.20 8.40
N LEU A 270 5.25 0.41 7.16
CA LEU A 270 6.69 0.53 6.89
C LEU A 270 7.31 1.76 7.59
N HIS A 271 6.49 2.74 7.92
CA HIS A 271 6.88 3.98 8.59
C HIS A 271 6.49 4.01 10.07
N HIS A 272 6.06 2.88 10.64
CA HIS A 272 5.55 2.78 12.02
C HIS A 272 4.37 3.74 12.29
N THR A 273 3.54 3.98 11.28
CA THR A 273 2.31 4.77 11.38
C THR A 273 1.12 3.81 11.49
N ILE A 274 0.18 4.09 12.39
CA ILE A 274 -1.08 3.35 12.45
C ILE A 274 -1.96 3.84 11.29
N GLY A 275 -2.29 2.94 10.36
CA GLY A 275 -3.14 3.24 9.21
C GLY A 275 -4.52 2.62 9.36
N PHE A 276 -5.52 3.33 8.85
CA PHE A 276 -6.89 2.84 8.71
C PHE A 276 -7.38 3.09 7.29
N MET A 277 -8.03 2.08 6.71
CA MET A 277 -8.73 2.14 5.43
C MET A 277 -10.20 1.81 5.70
N PRO A 278 -11.02 2.81 6.08
CA PRO A 278 -12.46 2.63 6.22
C PRO A 278 -13.08 2.42 4.84
N GLU A 279 -13.96 1.44 4.77
CA GLU A 279 -14.65 1.02 3.56
C GLU A 279 -16.16 1.15 3.77
N THR A 280 -16.77 2.22 3.24
CA THR A 280 -18.24 2.27 3.18
C THR A 280 -18.75 1.27 2.15
N HIS A 281 -20.02 0.87 2.26
CA HIS A 281 -20.56 -0.14 1.35
C HIS A 281 -21.37 0.50 0.20
N MET A 282 -20.98 0.23 -1.05
CA MET A 282 -21.59 0.83 -2.25
C MET A 282 -23.11 0.61 -2.38
N LEU A 283 -23.66 -0.44 -1.77
CA LEU A 283 -25.10 -0.77 -1.77
C LEU A 283 -25.91 -0.02 -0.70
N LYS A 284 -25.27 0.91 0.04
CA LYS A 284 -25.96 1.81 0.99
C LYS A 284 -26.15 3.19 0.35
N PRO A 285 -27.18 3.95 0.77
CA PRO A 285 -27.40 5.31 0.26
C PRO A 285 -26.16 6.20 0.44
N PHE A 286 -25.86 7.07 -0.53
CA PHE A 286 -24.67 7.92 -0.51
C PHE A 286 -24.61 8.83 0.73
N ALA A 287 -25.73 9.41 1.13
CA ALA A 287 -25.81 10.25 2.32
C ALA A 287 -25.46 9.48 3.62
N ASP A 288 -25.87 8.21 3.73
CA ASP A 288 -25.52 7.37 4.88
C ASP A 288 -24.03 7.04 4.88
N ARG A 289 -23.45 6.80 3.70
CA ARG A 289 -22.01 6.53 3.54
C ARG A 289 -21.15 7.73 3.93
N VAL A 290 -21.53 8.94 3.50
CA VAL A 290 -20.83 10.19 3.89
C VAL A 290 -20.93 10.40 5.42
N ALA A 291 -22.12 10.19 6.01
CA ALA A 291 -22.31 10.35 7.45
C ALA A 291 -21.52 9.32 8.27
N ALA A 292 -21.50 8.05 7.84
CA ALA A 292 -20.71 7.00 8.47
C ALA A 292 -19.20 7.27 8.35
N MET A 293 -18.73 7.69 7.17
CA MET A 293 -17.33 8.06 6.93
C MET A 293 -16.89 9.21 7.82
N ARG A 294 -17.68 10.29 7.86
CA ARG A 294 -17.40 11.43 8.75
C ARG A 294 -17.30 10.98 10.20
N THR A 295 -18.27 10.18 10.67
CA THR A 295 -18.28 9.70 12.06
C THR A 295 -17.05 8.85 12.36
N LEU A 296 -16.61 8.00 11.43
CA LEU A 296 -15.41 7.19 11.66
C LEU A 296 -14.14 8.05 11.75
N VAL A 297 -13.97 9.04 10.86
CA VAL A 297 -12.81 9.96 10.92
C VAL A 297 -12.80 10.69 12.26
N GLU A 298 -13.96 11.17 12.74
CA GLU A 298 -14.11 11.81 14.05
C GLU A 298 -13.74 10.85 15.19
N VAL A 299 -14.24 9.61 15.18
CA VAL A 299 -13.95 8.59 16.22
C VAL A 299 -12.47 8.26 16.28
N VAL A 300 -11.84 8.02 15.13
CA VAL A 300 -10.39 7.72 15.08
C VAL A 300 -9.58 8.93 15.53
N LEU A 301 -9.97 10.14 15.14
CA LEU A 301 -9.32 11.38 15.56
C LEU A 301 -9.46 11.61 17.07
N ASP A 302 -10.67 11.50 17.63
CA ASP A 302 -10.94 11.69 19.06
C ASP A 302 -10.09 10.71 19.90
N PHE A 303 -10.05 9.43 19.52
CA PHE A 303 -9.21 8.46 20.17
C PHE A 303 -7.72 8.81 20.06
N SER A 304 -7.27 9.22 18.86
CA SER A 304 -5.88 9.59 18.60
C SER A 304 -5.43 10.79 19.43
N VAL A 305 -6.29 11.79 19.56
CA VAL A 305 -6.06 12.96 20.43
C VAL A 305 -5.94 12.55 21.90
N ALA A 306 -6.88 11.72 22.37
CA ALA A 306 -6.89 11.25 23.75
C ALA A 306 -5.68 10.36 24.10
N GLN A 307 -5.12 9.65 23.14
CA GLN A 307 -3.99 8.72 23.30
C GLN A 307 -2.69 9.22 22.67
N ALA A 308 -2.62 10.47 22.27
CA ALA A 308 -1.52 11.02 21.46
C ALA A 308 -0.13 10.74 22.05
N VAL A 309 0.06 11.00 23.35
CA VAL A 309 1.34 10.76 24.04
C VAL A 309 1.72 9.26 23.99
N ARG A 310 0.74 8.37 24.19
CA ARG A 310 1.00 6.92 24.16
C ARG A 310 1.34 6.44 22.75
N ILE A 311 0.64 6.91 21.74
CA ILE A 311 0.90 6.56 20.33
C ILE A 311 2.31 7.01 19.94
N GLN A 312 2.68 8.25 20.23
CA GLN A 312 4.03 8.76 19.94
C GLN A 312 5.12 7.98 20.67
N GLN A 313 4.91 7.65 21.95
CA GLN A 313 5.84 6.83 22.70
C GLN A 313 6.05 5.46 22.02
N LEU A 314 4.96 4.76 21.67
CA LEU A 314 5.03 3.46 21.00
C LEU A 314 5.69 3.52 19.63
N ARG A 315 5.46 4.60 18.87
CA ARG A 315 6.15 4.82 17.59
C ARG A 315 7.66 5.05 17.80
N CYS A 316 8.04 5.82 18.83
CA CYS A 316 9.46 5.99 19.17
C CYS A 316 10.11 4.66 19.57
N GLU A 317 9.43 3.84 20.36
CA GLU A 317 9.89 2.49 20.73
C GLU A 317 10.05 1.60 19.50
N ALA A 318 9.06 1.58 18.58
CA ALA A 318 9.12 0.79 17.34
C ALA A 318 10.27 1.21 16.43
N ARG A 319 10.56 2.51 16.33
CA ARG A 319 11.70 3.04 15.56
C ARG A 319 13.05 2.70 16.20
N ALA A 320 13.14 2.80 17.51
CA ALA A 320 14.33 2.40 18.25
C ALA A 320 14.59 0.89 18.14
N ASP A 321 13.53 0.09 18.06
CA ASP A 321 13.63 -1.34 17.81
C ASP A 321 14.10 -1.63 16.38
N ALA A 322 13.57 -0.91 15.38
CA ALA A 322 13.97 -1.04 13.97
C ALA A 322 15.48 -0.83 13.76
N VAL A 323 16.09 0.13 14.48
CA VAL A 323 17.54 0.42 14.42
C VAL A 323 18.39 -0.78 14.89
N ARG A 324 17.85 -1.63 15.76
CA ARG A 324 18.58 -2.76 16.37
C ARG A 324 18.17 -4.11 15.81
N ARG A 325 17.10 -4.13 15.03
CA ARG A 325 16.48 -5.37 14.57
C ARG A 325 17.35 -6.09 13.55
N THR A 326 17.57 -7.38 13.75
CA THR A 326 18.39 -8.22 12.86
C THR A 326 17.58 -9.22 12.05
N GLN A 327 16.36 -9.51 12.46
CA GLN A 327 15.48 -10.44 11.75
C GLN A 327 14.26 -9.70 11.23
N TRP A 328 14.02 -9.75 9.92
CA TRP A 328 12.95 -9.02 9.27
C TRP A 328 12.02 -9.96 8.49
N PRO A 329 10.71 -9.97 8.80
CA PRO A 329 9.73 -10.65 7.98
C PRO A 329 9.61 -9.96 6.62
N LEU A 330 9.75 -10.73 5.56
CA LEU A 330 9.59 -10.27 4.18
C LEU A 330 8.22 -10.64 3.63
N ARG A 331 7.65 -11.73 4.10
CA ARG A 331 6.36 -12.25 3.66
C ARG A 331 5.52 -12.68 4.84
N TRP A 332 4.22 -12.45 4.68
CA TRP A 332 3.19 -12.76 5.65
C TRP A 332 2.06 -13.55 5.00
N ARG A 333 1.35 -14.34 5.76
CA ARG A 333 0.11 -15.01 5.37
C ARG A 333 -0.90 -14.97 6.49
N ASN A 334 -2.19 -15.06 6.16
CA ASN A 334 -3.24 -15.20 7.15
C ASN A 334 -3.10 -16.52 7.91
N ASP A 335 -3.38 -16.49 9.22
CA ASP A 335 -3.21 -17.64 10.12
C ASP A 335 -4.50 -18.45 10.22
N HIS A 336 -4.72 -19.32 9.26
CA HIS A 336 -5.87 -20.23 9.25
C HIS A 336 -5.84 -21.31 10.33
N GLU A 337 -4.72 -21.46 11.07
CA GLU A 337 -4.60 -22.45 12.14
C GLU A 337 -5.22 -21.97 13.46
N ARG A 338 -5.39 -20.65 13.61
CA ARG A 338 -5.92 -20.02 14.83
C ARG A 338 -7.09 -19.09 14.53
N PRO A 339 -8.23 -19.63 14.05
CA PRO A 339 -9.40 -18.80 13.77
C PRO A 339 -9.99 -18.22 15.07
N ALA A 340 -10.42 -16.97 14.99
CA ALA A 340 -11.22 -16.31 16.01
C ALA A 340 -12.72 -16.44 15.69
N SER A 341 -13.54 -15.90 16.57
CA SER A 341 -14.99 -15.77 16.38
C SER A 341 -15.40 -14.30 16.36
N LEU A 342 -16.24 -13.93 15.39
CA LEU A 342 -16.77 -12.58 15.25
C LEU A 342 -18.29 -12.59 15.29
N ARG A 343 -18.89 -11.76 16.14
CA ARG A 343 -20.34 -11.50 16.11
C ARG A 343 -20.66 -10.62 14.91
N PHE A 344 -21.32 -11.19 13.90
CA PHE A 344 -21.58 -10.55 12.61
C PHE A 344 -23.08 -10.39 12.34
N LYS A 345 -23.45 -9.30 11.65
CA LYS A 345 -24.82 -8.96 11.24
C LYS A 345 -24.93 -9.02 9.72
N GLY A 346 -25.59 -10.04 9.21
CA GLY A 346 -25.77 -10.29 7.79
C GLY A 346 -27.23 -10.35 7.37
N TYR A 347 -27.43 -10.73 6.12
CA TYR A 347 -28.74 -11.02 5.54
C TYR A 347 -28.77 -12.44 4.99
N ALA A 348 -29.98 -13.07 4.96
CA ALA A 348 -30.12 -14.41 4.42
C ALA A 348 -29.66 -14.47 2.97
N ALA A 349 -28.75 -15.39 2.68
CA ALA A 349 -28.31 -15.69 1.32
C ALA A 349 -29.32 -16.61 0.64
N VAL A 350 -29.84 -16.20 -0.51
CA VAL A 350 -30.85 -16.94 -1.29
C VAL A 350 -30.28 -17.27 -2.66
N ARG A 351 -30.41 -18.54 -3.05
CA ARG A 351 -30.02 -19.00 -4.38
C ARG A 351 -31.26 -19.36 -5.19
N ALA A 352 -31.31 -18.88 -6.42
CA ALA A 352 -32.39 -19.18 -7.38
C ALA A 352 -31.78 -19.38 -8.78
N PRO A 353 -32.45 -20.17 -9.66
CA PRO A 353 -32.01 -20.32 -11.03
C PRO A 353 -31.87 -18.96 -11.73
N SER A 354 -30.74 -18.76 -12.42
CA SER A 354 -30.51 -17.55 -13.22
C SER A 354 -31.41 -17.53 -14.46
N ARG A 355 -31.79 -16.32 -14.92
CA ARG A 355 -32.46 -16.11 -16.21
C ARG A 355 -31.47 -15.95 -17.37
N LEU A 356 -30.18 -15.86 -17.08
CA LEU A 356 -29.13 -15.56 -18.07
C LEU A 356 -28.35 -16.80 -18.49
N GLY A 357 -28.43 -17.90 -17.71
CA GLY A 357 -27.68 -19.12 -17.99
C GLY A 357 -27.89 -20.19 -16.93
N ASP A 358 -27.22 -21.32 -17.11
CA ASP A 358 -27.32 -22.53 -16.27
C ASP A 358 -26.47 -22.40 -14.98
N TYR A 359 -26.82 -21.44 -14.12
CA TYR A 359 -26.19 -21.27 -12.81
C TYR A 359 -27.18 -20.76 -11.76
N GLN A 360 -26.82 -20.93 -10.49
CA GLN A 360 -27.60 -20.40 -9.38
C GLN A 360 -27.16 -18.96 -9.09
N ARG A 361 -28.10 -18.01 -9.19
CA ARG A 361 -27.87 -16.62 -8.80
C ARG A 361 -27.94 -16.50 -7.28
N LEU A 362 -26.89 -15.99 -6.67
CA LEU A 362 -26.88 -15.59 -5.26
C LEU A 362 -27.49 -14.19 -5.11
N THR A 363 -28.36 -14.04 -4.12
CA THR A 363 -28.94 -12.76 -3.68
C THR A 363 -29.00 -12.72 -2.15
N TYR A 364 -29.12 -11.52 -1.58
CA TYR A 364 -29.28 -11.33 -0.14
C TYR A 364 -30.65 -10.74 0.15
N ASP A 365 -31.42 -11.39 1.06
CA ASP A 365 -32.73 -10.92 1.46
C ASP A 365 -32.66 -10.03 2.70
N ARG A 366 -32.69 -8.70 2.48
CA ARG A 366 -32.65 -7.70 3.56
C ARG A 366 -33.83 -7.76 4.52
N THR A 367 -34.94 -8.45 4.17
CA THR A 367 -36.10 -8.68 5.07
C THR A 367 -35.83 -9.79 6.07
N GLN A 368 -34.76 -10.57 5.89
CA GLN A 368 -34.34 -11.65 6.77
C GLN A 368 -32.92 -11.38 7.34
N PRO A 369 -32.77 -10.33 8.18
CA PRO A 369 -31.50 -10.07 8.85
C PRO A 369 -31.19 -11.17 9.87
N TRP A 370 -29.92 -11.45 10.05
CA TRP A 370 -29.42 -12.35 11.08
C TRP A 370 -28.23 -11.75 11.84
N GLU A 371 -28.05 -12.24 13.06
CA GLU A 371 -26.88 -11.91 13.87
C GLU A 371 -26.37 -13.19 14.54
N LYS A 372 -25.15 -13.62 14.19
CA LYS A 372 -24.55 -14.85 14.69
C LYS A 372 -23.03 -14.76 14.73
N ASP A 373 -22.40 -15.70 15.40
CA ASP A 373 -20.96 -15.84 15.40
C ASP A 373 -20.51 -16.54 14.13
N ILE A 374 -19.50 -15.97 13.46
CA ILE A 374 -18.88 -16.52 12.26
C ILE A 374 -17.38 -16.71 12.50
N VAL A 375 -16.75 -17.53 11.67
CA VAL A 375 -15.28 -17.68 11.67
C VAL A 375 -14.62 -16.38 11.21
N HIS A 376 -13.59 -15.95 11.93
CA HIS A 376 -12.79 -14.78 11.58
C HIS A 376 -11.31 -15.12 11.68
N ILE A 377 -10.60 -15.00 10.57
CA ILE A 377 -9.14 -15.12 10.53
C ILE A 377 -8.57 -13.71 10.70
N ASP A 378 -8.19 -13.34 11.92
CA ASP A 378 -7.79 -11.98 12.32
C ASP A 378 -6.29 -11.84 12.58
N ARG A 379 -5.52 -12.93 12.35
CA ARG A 379 -4.08 -12.99 12.60
C ARG A 379 -3.29 -13.22 11.33
N CYS A 380 -2.05 -12.72 11.33
CA CYS A 380 -1.05 -13.06 10.34
C CYS A 380 0.16 -13.73 11.00
N VAL A 381 0.83 -14.58 10.22
CA VAL A 381 2.10 -15.22 10.60
C VAL A 381 3.17 -14.93 9.55
N GLU A 382 4.41 -14.90 10.01
CA GLU A 382 5.58 -14.74 9.16
C GLU A 382 5.76 -15.97 8.26
N GLU A 383 5.86 -15.77 6.96
CA GLU A 383 6.11 -16.83 5.99
C GLU A 383 7.57 -16.89 5.56
N ARG A 384 8.22 -15.73 5.45
CA ARG A 384 9.62 -15.61 5.08
C ARG A 384 10.30 -14.55 5.94
N VAL A 385 11.45 -14.90 6.53
CA VAL A 385 12.26 -14.00 7.36
C VAL A 385 13.67 -13.96 6.81
N VAL A 386 14.31 -12.80 6.85
CA VAL A 386 15.71 -12.60 6.47
C VAL A 386 16.53 -12.04 7.63
N THR A 387 17.79 -12.47 7.73
CA THR A 387 18.77 -11.79 8.60
C THR A 387 19.27 -10.56 7.85
N ALA A 388 19.00 -9.38 8.40
CA ALA A 388 19.42 -8.12 7.79
C ALA A 388 20.96 -7.99 7.79
N PRO A 389 21.54 -7.38 6.74
CA PRO A 389 22.92 -6.97 6.73
C PRO A 389 23.13 -5.72 7.61
N LYS A 390 24.37 -5.27 7.74
CA LYS A 390 24.67 -3.94 8.31
C LYS A 390 24.22 -2.81 7.40
N ALA A 391 24.37 -3.02 6.09
CA ALA A 391 23.96 -2.08 5.05
C ALA A 391 23.71 -2.82 3.74
N TYR A 392 22.92 -2.24 2.85
CA TYR A 392 22.90 -2.61 1.43
C TYR A 392 23.81 -1.69 0.64
N LEU A 393 24.42 -2.24 -0.40
CA LEU A 393 25.12 -1.49 -1.44
C LEU A 393 24.22 -1.48 -2.69
N VAL A 394 23.77 -0.30 -3.10
CA VAL A 394 22.97 -0.08 -4.31
C VAL A 394 23.83 0.65 -5.34
N PRO A 395 24.16 0.01 -6.48
CA PRO A 395 24.95 0.67 -7.51
C PRO A 395 24.20 1.89 -8.07
N GLN A 396 24.95 2.98 -8.34
CA GLN A 396 24.38 4.25 -8.84
C GLN A 396 23.66 4.12 -10.19
N ALA A 397 23.89 3.05 -10.91
CA ALA A 397 23.19 2.73 -12.15
C ALA A 397 21.66 2.53 -11.92
N TRP A 398 21.24 2.15 -10.72
CA TRP A 398 19.85 1.91 -10.35
C TRP A 398 19.21 3.18 -9.73
N ARG A 399 19.31 4.28 -10.46
CA ARG A 399 18.81 5.60 -10.03
C ARG A 399 17.36 5.58 -9.58
N GLU A 400 16.50 4.90 -10.32
CA GLU A 400 15.06 4.81 -10.00
C GLU A 400 14.80 4.19 -8.63
N VAL A 401 15.60 3.22 -8.21
CA VAL A 401 15.51 2.61 -6.88
C VAL A 401 16.03 3.57 -5.81
N ILE A 402 17.17 4.23 -6.07
CA ILE A 402 17.78 5.21 -5.15
C ILE A 402 16.79 6.35 -4.88
N GLU A 403 16.17 6.92 -5.92
CA GLU A 403 15.19 8.00 -5.79
C GLU A 403 13.99 7.59 -4.91
N ARG A 404 13.50 6.36 -5.06
CA ARG A 404 12.39 5.84 -4.24
C ARG A 404 12.77 5.66 -2.78
N LEU A 405 13.98 5.25 -2.49
CA LEU A 405 14.51 5.21 -1.13
C LEU A 405 14.58 6.62 -0.53
N GLU A 406 15.08 7.61 -1.29
CA GLU A 406 15.15 9.01 -0.86
C GLU A 406 13.76 9.61 -0.61
N TRP A 407 12.79 9.39 -1.52
CA TRP A 407 11.42 9.90 -1.34
C TRP A 407 10.74 9.34 -0.09
N ASN A 408 11.17 8.17 0.34
CA ASN A 408 10.68 7.50 1.54
C ASN A 408 11.52 7.78 2.80
N GLY A 409 12.44 8.73 2.71
CA GLY A 409 13.21 9.23 3.86
C GLY A 409 14.25 8.23 4.37
N VAL A 410 14.66 7.26 3.54
CA VAL A 410 15.77 6.36 3.85
C VAL A 410 17.08 7.14 3.81
N ALA A 411 17.88 7.06 4.87
CA ALA A 411 19.20 7.67 4.90
C ALA A 411 20.16 6.89 4.00
N LEU A 412 20.76 7.58 3.05
CA LEU A 412 21.71 7.04 2.11
C LEU A 412 23.08 7.69 2.33
N GLN A 413 24.13 6.90 2.14
CA GLN A 413 25.52 7.39 2.19
C GLN A 413 26.18 7.14 0.83
N ARG A 414 26.50 8.22 0.12
CA ARG A 414 27.21 8.12 -1.15
C ARG A 414 28.68 7.78 -0.90
N LEU A 415 29.23 6.84 -1.66
CA LEU A 415 30.65 6.57 -1.65
C LEU A 415 31.42 7.69 -2.37
N ASP A 416 32.42 8.23 -1.70
CA ASP A 416 33.29 9.26 -2.27
C ASP A 416 34.40 8.64 -3.18
N ASP A 417 34.85 7.42 -2.84
CA ASP A 417 35.92 6.70 -3.51
C ASP A 417 35.53 5.25 -3.84
N ASP A 418 36.25 4.66 -4.81
CA ASP A 418 36.14 3.24 -5.12
C ASP A 418 36.54 2.38 -3.91
N ARG A 419 35.77 1.35 -3.64
CA ARG A 419 35.98 0.51 -2.47
C ARG A 419 35.73 -0.96 -2.75
N LEU A 420 36.68 -1.81 -2.36
CA LEU A 420 36.50 -3.25 -2.34
C LEU A 420 35.89 -3.69 -0.99
N PHE A 421 34.75 -4.38 -1.03
CA PHE A 421 34.20 -5.09 0.11
C PHE A 421 34.57 -6.56 -0.05
N ASP A 422 35.40 -7.09 0.85
CA ASP A 422 35.93 -8.46 0.75
C ASP A 422 34.83 -9.54 0.83
N THR A 423 33.73 -9.22 1.51
CA THR A 423 32.63 -10.17 1.71
C THR A 423 31.28 -9.45 1.69
N ALA A 424 30.44 -9.83 0.76
CA ALA A 424 29.05 -9.40 0.69
C ALA A 424 28.18 -10.61 0.35
N ARG A 425 26.94 -10.61 0.86
CA ARG A 425 25.90 -11.56 0.45
C ARG A 425 25.29 -11.06 -0.86
N VAL A 426 25.32 -11.90 -1.87
CA VAL A 426 24.75 -11.64 -3.21
C VAL A 426 23.71 -12.71 -3.52
N TYR A 427 22.62 -12.32 -4.13
CA TYR A 427 21.59 -13.23 -4.61
C TYR A 427 21.73 -13.49 -6.11
N ARG A 428 21.46 -14.75 -6.52
CA ARG A 428 21.25 -15.12 -7.91
C ARG A 428 19.85 -15.65 -8.10
N VAL A 429 19.20 -15.26 -9.18
CA VAL A 429 17.85 -15.65 -9.51
C VAL A 429 17.89 -17.03 -10.20
N GLU A 430 17.44 -18.04 -9.47
CA GLU A 430 17.33 -19.41 -10.00
C GLU A 430 16.07 -19.55 -10.86
N GLU A 431 14.93 -19.13 -10.29
CA GLU A 431 13.65 -19.15 -10.98
C GLU A 431 12.88 -17.84 -10.75
N VAL A 432 12.16 -17.43 -11.76
CA VAL A 432 11.22 -16.32 -11.69
C VAL A 432 9.96 -16.65 -12.49
N SER A 433 8.79 -16.48 -11.87
CA SER A 433 7.50 -16.56 -12.55
C SER A 433 6.93 -15.16 -12.66
N THR A 434 6.79 -14.68 -13.89
CA THR A 434 6.30 -13.36 -14.23
C THR A 434 4.88 -13.46 -14.78
N ARG A 435 4.00 -12.53 -14.41
CA ARG A 435 2.64 -12.46 -14.98
C ARG A 435 2.67 -12.33 -16.49
N ALA A 436 1.78 -13.04 -17.15
CA ALA A 436 1.64 -12.97 -18.61
C ALA A 436 1.05 -11.62 -19.11
N THR A 437 0.37 -10.91 -18.22
CA THR A 437 -0.24 -9.60 -18.51
C THR A 437 0.26 -8.56 -17.51
N ALA A 438 0.37 -7.32 -17.95
CA ALA A 438 0.78 -6.23 -17.08
C ALA A 438 -0.19 -6.07 -15.89
N TYR A 439 0.36 -5.80 -14.74
CA TYR A 439 -0.34 -5.42 -13.51
C TYR A 439 0.17 -4.05 -13.08
N GLU A 440 -0.71 -3.06 -13.07
CA GLU A 440 -0.38 -1.68 -12.71
C GLU A 440 0.86 -1.14 -13.45
N GLY A 441 0.93 -1.41 -14.74
CA GLY A 441 2.02 -0.97 -15.62
C GLY A 441 3.27 -1.84 -15.63
N HIS A 442 3.36 -2.87 -14.79
CA HIS A 442 4.53 -3.74 -14.66
C HIS A 442 4.24 -5.20 -14.97
N MET A 443 5.25 -5.91 -15.46
CA MET A 443 5.27 -7.37 -15.55
C MET A 443 5.72 -7.91 -14.17
N PHE A 444 4.77 -8.00 -13.24
CA PHE A 444 5.04 -8.34 -11.85
C PHE A 444 5.50 -9.80 -11.68
N HIS A 445 6.50 -10.03 -10.81
CA HIS A 445 6.99 -11.37 -10.50
C HIS A 445 6.23 -11.98 -9.33
N ASP A 446 5.38 -12.98 -9.60
CA ASP A 446 4.57 -13.66 -8.57
C ASP A 446 5.40 -14.64 -7.73
N HIS A 447 6.44 -15.25 -8.34
CA HIS A 447 7.35 -16.17 -7.65
C HIS A 447 8.79 -15.83 -7.98
N VAL A 448 9.66 -15.94 -6.96
CA VAL A 448 11.10 -15.72 -7.07
C VAL A 448 11.80 -16.76 -6.21
N LEU A 449 12.70 -17.53 -6.82
CA LEU A 449 13.59 -18.46 -6.14
C LEU A 449 15.03 -17.99 -6.30
N LEU A 450 15.75 -17.90 -5.19
CA LEU A 450 17.12 -17.36 -5.15
C LEU A 450 18.10 -18.35 -4.55
N SER A 451 19.32 -18.33 -5.06
CA SER A 451 20.49 -18.84 -4.34
C SER A 451 21.28 -17.66 -3.72
N THR A 452 21.98 -17.97 -2.64
CA THR A 452 22.76 -16.99 -1.88
C THR A 452 24.24 -17.33 -1.98
N HIS A 453 25.06 -16.33 -2.32
CA HIS A 453 26.51 -16.46 -2.46
C HIS A 453 27.22 -15.42 -1.59
N SER A 454 28.47 -15.72 -1.23
CA SER A 454 29.37 -14.80 -0.56
C SER A 454 30.49 -14.43 -1.55
N GLU A 455 30.57 -13.16 -1.92
CA GLU A 455 31.50 -12.67 -2.95
C GLU A 455 32.16 -11.38 -2.48
N ALA A 456 33.36 -11.10 -2.99
CA ALA A 456 33.93 -9.75 -2.91
C ALA A 456 33.26 -8.84 -3.93
N ILE A 457 32.97 -7.61 -3.53
CA ILE A 457 32.27 -6.62 -4.37
C ILE A 457 33.12 -5.37 -4.53
N GLN A 458 33.43 -5.03 -5.78
CA GLN A 458 33.98 -3.72 -6.12
C GLN A 458 32.83 -2.71 -6.21
N ALA A 459 32.80 -1.75 -5.30
CA ALA A 459 31.94 -0.59 -5.38
C ALA A 459 32.71 0.59 -5.98
N PHE A 460 32.00 1.48 -6.63
CA PHE A 460 32.56 2.66 -7.29
C PHE A 460 32.12 3.95 -6.57
N ALA A 461 32.95 4.98 -6.72
CA ALA A 461 32.59 6.32 -6.28
C ALA A 461 31.21 6.72 -6.88
N GLY A 462 30.28 7.11 -6.03
CA GLY A 462 28.90 7.41 -6.43
C GLY A 462 27.86 6.33 -6.09
N ASP A 463 28.28 5.10 -5.82
CA ASP A 463 27.37 4.06 -5.33
C ASP A 463 26.83 4.41 -3.95
N MET A 464 25.62 3.90 -3.62
CA MET A 464 24.94 4.24 -2.38
C MET A 464 24.98 3.11 -1.37
N LEU A 465 25.44 3.43 -0.15
CA LEU A 465 25.23 2.58 1.01
C LEU A 465 23.88 2.94 1.66
N VAL A 466 23.16 1.92 2.06
CA VAL A 466 21.90 2.01 2.80
C VAL A 466 22.09 1.36 4.17
N PRO A 467 22.60 2.09 5.17
CA PRO A 467 22.78 1.56 6.52
C PRO A 467 21.43 1.16 7.12
N LEU A 468 21.39 0.09 7.92
CA LEU A 468 20.16 -0.34 8.55
C LEU A 468 20.04 0.08 10.04
N ASP A 469 21.01 0.78 10.57
CA ASP A 469 20.94 1.42 11.89
C ASP A 469 20.16 2.76 11.84
N GLN A 470 19.02 2.76 11.16
CA GLN A 470 18.15 3.91 10.95
C GLN A 470 16.67 3.59 11.18
N PRO A 471 15.83 4.58 11.53
CA PRO A 471 14.40 4.35 11.76
C PRO A 471 13.62 3.85 10.51
N ARG A 472 14.15 4.09 9.30
CA ARG A 472 13.56 3.64 8.02
C ARG A 472 14.10 2.29 7.54
N ALA A 473 14.82 1.55 8.37
CA ALA A 473 15.36 0.23 8.04
C ALA A 473 14.29 -0.73 7.51
N ARG A 474 13.08 -0.70 8.08
CA ARG A 474 11.97 -1.54 7.63
C ARG A 474 11.62 -1.30 6.16
N TYR A 475 11.46 -0.04 5.75
CA TYR A 475 11.19 0.29 4.34
C TYR A 475 12.32 -0.22 3.45
N ALA A 476 13.57 0.03 3.81
CA ALA A 476 14.72 -0.40 3.03
C ALA A 476 14.78 -1.93 2.86
N VAL A 477 14.57 -2.68 3.94
CA VAL A 477 14.59 -4.16 3.90
C VAL A 477 13.43 -4.70 3.06
N GLU A 478 12.19 -4.27 3.32
CA GLU A 478 11.01 -4.81 2.63
C GLU A 478 10.92 -4.38 1.15
N THR A 479 11.76 -3.41 0.69
CA THR A 479 11.82 -3.01 -0.72
C THR A 479 13.06 -3.51 -1.45
N LEU A 480 14.19 -3.70 -0.76
CA LEU A 480 15.45 -4.15 -1.36
C LEU A 480 15.65 -5.67 -1.30
N GLU A 481 15.02 -6.39 -0.36
CA GLU A 481 15.07 -7.85 -0.35
C GLU A 481 14.17 -8.43 -1.45
N PRO A 482 14.72 -9.15 -2.44
CA PRO A 482 13.98 -9.51 -3.66
C PRO A 482 12.81 -10.46 -3.42
N GLU A 483 12.79 -11.22 -2.32
CA GLU A 483 11.68 -12.12 -1.96
C GLU A 483 10.54 -11.41 -1.21
N ALA A 484 10.69 -10.15 -0.81
CA ALA A 484 9.63 -9.42 -0.11
C ALA A 484 8.40 -9.21 -1.01
N HIS A 485 7.21 -9.12 -0.40
CA HIS A 485 5.94 -9.05 -1.13
C HIS A 485 5.89 -7.98 -2.22
N ASP A 486 6.44 -6.81 -1.94
CA ASP A 486 6.42 -5.63 -2.82
C ASP A 486 7.81 -5.08 -3.09
N SER A 487 8.83 -5.97 -3.14
CA SER A 487 10.19 -5.53 -3.47
C SER A 487 10.28 -4.87 -4.84
N PHE A 488 11.24 -3.99 -5.02
CA PHE A 488 11.55 -3.41 -6.34
C PHE A 488 11.88 -4.49 -7.38
N PHE A 489 12.47 -5.63 -6.95
CA PHE A 489 12.68 -6.75 -7.85
C PHE A 489 11.37 -7.33 -8.37
N ARG A 490 10.41 -7.59 -7.48
CA ARG A 490 9.10 -8.15 -7.88
C ARG A 490 8.29 -7.19 -8.75
N TRP A 491 8.47 -5.90 -8.56
CA TRP A 491 7.91 -4.86 -9.45
C TRP A 491 8.68 -4.69 -10.76
N GLY A 492 9.76 -5.46 -11.00
CA GLY A 492 10.47 -5.52 -12.26
C GLY A 492 11.48 -4.39 -12.49
N PHE A 493 11.86 -3.62 -11.47
CA PHE A 493 12.87 -2.56 -11.61
C PHE A 493 14.24 -3.08 -12.05
N PHE A 494 14.51 -4.36 -11.83
CA PHE A 494 15.78 -5.02 -12.15
C PHE A 494 15.67 -6.01 -13.32
N ASN A 495 14.61 -5.97 -14.13
CA ASN A 495 14.35 -6.96 -15.19
C ASN A 495 15.50 -7.16 -16.17
N SER A 496 16.30 -6.13 -16.42
CA SER A 496 17.45 -6.22 -17.34
C SER A 496 18.50 -7.24 -16.90
N VAL A 497 18.60 -7.60 -15.61
CA VAL A 497 19.54 -8.64 -15.15
C VAL A 497 19.09 -10.06 -15.54
N LEU A 498 17.82 -10.23 -15.90
CA LEU A 498 17.26 -11.51 -16.35
C LEU A 498 17.57 -11.80 -17.82
N GLU A 499 18.04 -10.79 -18.55
CA GLU A 499 18.36 -10.90 -19.96
C GLU A 499 19.84 -11.24 -20.16
N ARG A 500 20.13 -12.18 -21.06
CA ARG A 500 21.50 -12.38 -21.54
C ARG A 500 21.86 -11.28 -22.53
N LYS A 501 23.11 -10.85 -22.49
CA LYS A 501 23.61 -9.81 -23.42
C LYS A 501 24.53 -10.39 -24.51
N GLN A 502 25.07 -11.60 -24.28
CA GLN A 502 25.85 -12.33 -25.25
C GLN A 502 25.06 -13.56 -25.69
N ASP A 503 24.40 -13.48 -26.83
CA ASP A 503 23.48 -14.51 -27.35
C ASP A 503 23.88 -15.06 -28.74
N HIS A 504 25.06 -14.69 -29.22
CA HIS A 504 25.54 -15.07 -30.53
C HIS A 504 26.69 -16.09 -30.44
N ILE A 505 26.51 -17.21 -31.10
CA ILE A 505 27.54 -18.23 -31.25
C ILE A 505 27.75 -18.55 -32.75
N SER A 506 29.01 -18.70 -33.14
CA SER A 506 29.34 -19.25 -34.45
C SER A 506 29.40 -20.77 -34.31
N ALA A 507 28.35 -21.45 -34.73
CA ALA A 507 28.14 -22.87 -34.47
C ALA A 507 29.37 -23.76 -34.85
N TYR A 508 29.97 -23.53 -36.03
CA TYR A 508 31.10 -24.31 -36.54
C TYR A 508 32.41 -24.14 -35.72
N VAL A 509 32.53 -23.04 -34.92
CA VAL A 509 33.64 -22.81 -34.00
C VAL A 509 33.27 -23.26 -32.58
N PHE A 510 32.04 -22.99 -32.17
CA PHE A 510 31.62 -23.24 -30.80
C PHE A 510 31.48 -24.74 -30.51
N GLU A 511 31.21 -25.59 -31.49
CA GLU A 511 31.07 -27.05 -31.30
C GLU A 511 32.33 -27.68 -30.70
N ASP A 512 33.53 -27.30 -31.16
CA ASP A 512 34.77 -27.76 -30.56
C ASP A 512 34.95 -27.30 -29.11
N THR A 513 34.56 -26.04 -28.83
CA THR A 513 34.54 -25.50 -27.47
C THR A 513 33.54 -26.25 -26.58
N ALA A 514 32.34 -26.52 -27.08
CA ALA A 514 31.29 -27.27 -26.38
C ALA A 514 31.73 -28.68 -26.02
N LEU A 515 32.44 -29.37 -26.93
CA LEU A 515 33.01 -30.70 -26.67
C LEU A 515 34.05 -30.65 -25.54
N GLN A 516 34.88 -29.61 -25.53
CA GLN A 516 35.88 -29.41 -24.46
C GLN A 516 35.14 -29.12 -23.11
N MET A 517 34.14 -28.27 -23.13
CA MET A 517 33.34 -27.97 -21.92
C MET A 517 32.70 -29.23 -21.33
N LEU A 518 32.15 -30.09 -22.18
CA LEU A 518 31.59 -31.39 -21.75
C LEU A 518 32.68 -32.34 -21.18
N ALA A 519 33.92 -32.22 -21.62
CA ALA A 519 35.03 -32.99 -21.05
C ALA A 519 35.46 -32.44 -19.68
N ASP A 520 35.50 -31.11 -19.54
CA ASP A 520 36.01 -30.44 -18.36
C ASP A 520 34.97 -30.31 -17.25
N GLU A 521 33.67 -30.34 -17.58
CA GLU A 521 32.53 -30.08 -16.67
C GLU A 521 31.60 -31.30 -16.56
N PRO A 522 31.87 -32.26 -15.65
CA PRO A 522 31.02 -33.49 -15.52
C PRO A 522 29.55 -33.18 -15.21
N ALA A 523 29.28 -32.12 -14.43
CA ALA A 523 27.92 -31.70 -14.13
C ALA A 523 27.17 -31.17 -15.37
N LEU A 524 27.84 -30.44 -16.25
CA LEU A 524 27.29 -29.97 -17.52
C LEU A 524 26.99 -31.19 -18.43
N ARG A 525 27.89 -32.17 -18.47
CA ARG A 525 27.67 -33.39 -19.23
C ARG A 525 26.41 -34.12 -18.76
N GLN A 526 26.25 -34.34 -17.46
CA GLN A 526 25.05 -34.99 -16.92
C GLN A 526 23.79 -34.18 -17.27
N ALA A 527 23.79 -32.86 -17.04
CA ALA A 527 22.66 -32.01 -17.38
C ALA A 527 22.32 -32.04 -18.88
N PHE A 528 23.33 -32.13 -19.75
CA PHE A 528 23.14 -32.23 -21.19
C PHE A 528 22.55 -33.59 -21.60
N ASP A 529 22.99 -34.67 -20.98
CA ASP A 529 22.43 -36.02 -21.25
C ASP A 529 20.97 -36.11 -20.76
N ASP A 530 20.67 -35.55 -19.61
CA ASP A 530 19.28 -35.45 -19.08
C ASP A 530 18.40 -34.59 -19.99
N TRP A 531 18.92 -33.46 -20.46
CA TRP A 531 18.21 -32.59 -21.40
C TRP A 531 17.90 -33.30 -22.72
N LYS A 532 18.87 -34.04 -23.30
CA LYS A 532 18.65 -34.83 -24.50
C LYS A 532 17.57 -35.90 -24.30
N ALA A 533 17.59 -36.55 -23.15
CA ALA A 533 16.58 -37.56 -22.83
C ALA A 533 15.17 -36.97 -22.74
N ALA A 534 15.05 -35.78 -22.19
CA ALA A 534 13.78 -35.05 -22.05
C ALA A 534 13.29 -34.39 -23.36
N HIS A 535 14.20 -34.11 -24.31
CA HIS A 535 13.91 -33.39 -25.55
C HIS A 535 14.38 -34.11 -26.81
N PRO A 536 13.89 -35.34 -27.09
CA PRO A 536 14.39 -36.18 -28.20
C PRO A 536 14.24 -35.50 -29.57
N ALA A 537 13.21 -34.68 -29.78
CA ALA A 537 13.02 -33.98 -31.05
C ALA A 537 14.07 -32.89 -31.31
N GLN A 538 14.68 -32.32 -30.26
CA GLN A 538 15.65 -31.22 -30.37
C GLN A 538 17.10 -31.73 -30.52
N GLN A 539 17.37 -33.00 -30.32
CA GLN A 539 18.71 -33.57 -30.43
C GLN A 539 19.31 -33.44 -31.86
N SER A 540 18.47 -33.38 -32.88
CA SER A 540 18.86 -33.22 -34.27
C SER A 540 18.98 -31.74 -34.71
N ASP A 541 18.63 -30.81 -33.83
CA ASP A 541 18.75 -29.39 -34.11
C ASP A 541 20.04 -28.83 -33.52
N GLN A 542 21.00 -28.54 -34.39
CA GLN A 542 22.29 -27.98 -34.00
C GLN A 542 22.16 -26.75 -33.11
N GLN A 543 21.23 -25.88 -33.43
CA GLN A 543 21.08 -24.63 -32.68
C GLN A 543 20.63 -24.90 -31.25
N SER A 544 19.65 -25.73 -31.04
CA SER A 544 19.15 -26.12 -29.71
C SER A 544 20.24 -26.82 -28.88
N VAL A 545 20.99 -27.74 -29.49
CA VAL A 545 22.08 -28.46 -28.82
C VAL A 545 23.18 -27.51 -28.37
N LEU A 546 23.69 -26.68 -29.28
CA LEU A 546 24.78 -25.76 -28.96
C LEU A 546 24.32 -24.64 -28.04
N TRP A 547 23.08 -24.18 -28.17
CA TRP A 547 22.50 -23.20 -27.28
C TRP A 547 22.39 -23.70 -25.85
N PHE A 548 21.95 -24.94 -25.63
CA PHE A 548 21.94 -25.56 -24.31
C PHE A 548 23.33 -25.52 -23.66
N LEU A 549 24.36 -25.93 -24.38
CA LEU A 549 25.75 -25.98 -23.88
C LEU A 549 26.29 -24.57 -23.62
N PHE A 550 25.96 -23.59 -24.48
CA PHE A 550 26.35 -22.20 -24.31
C PHE A 550 25.75 -21.60 -23.04
N VAL A 551 24.47 -21.86 -22.79
CA VAL A 551 23.73 -21.28 -21.66
C VAL A 551 24.15 -21.88 -20.31
N HIS A 552 24.44 -23.21 -20.28
CA HIS A 552 24.66 -23.91 -19.02
C HIS A 552 26.15 -24.14 -18.70
N GLY A 553 27.04 -23.93 -19.65
CA GLY A 553 28.48 -24.06 -19.43
C GLY A 553 29.08 -22.87 -18.69
N ARG A 554 29.97 -23.14 -17.73
CA ARG A 554 30.60 -22.11 -16.89
C ARG A 554 31.58 -21.20 -17.68
N ARG A 555 32.19 -21.74 -18.75
CA ARG A 555 33.20 -21.01 -19.54
C ARG A 555 32.67 -19.75 -20.21
N HIS A 556 31.36 -19.68 -20.47
CA HIS A 556 30.68 -18.57 -21.13
C HIS A 556 29.60 -17.95 -20.25
N ALA A 557 29.70 -18.15 -18.93
CA ALA A 557 28.78 -17.53 -17.99
C ALA A 557 28.96 -16.01 -18.02
N GLU A 558 27.86 -15.29 -18.18
CA GLU A 558 27.84 -13.85 -17.97
C GLU A 558 27.76 -13.58 -16.46
N PRO A 559 28.75 -12.93 -15.83
CA PRO A 559 28.77 -12.75 -14.38
C PRO A 559 27.54 -12.06 -13.83
N GLU A 560 27.01 -11.09 -14.60
CA GLU A 560 25.88 -10.26 -14.19
C GLU A 560 24.50 -10.87 -14.58
N TRP A 561 24.48 -11.91 -15.41
CA TRP A 561 23.23 -12.56 -15.75
C TRP A 561 22.60 -13.23 -14.53
N ARG A 562 21.35 -12.90 -14.27
CA ARG A 562 20.58 -13.33 -13.09
C ARG A 562 21.22 -13.00 -11.73
N ARG A 563 22.19 -12.10 -11.70
CA ARG A 563 22.76 -11.58 -10.46
C ARG A 563 21.95 -10.38 -9.98
N TYR A 564 21.38 -10.49 -8.79
CA TYR A 564 20.70 -9.35 -8.18
C TYR A 564 21.72 -8.25 -7.86
N PRO A 565 21.51 -7.01 -8.31
CA PRO A 565 22.57 -6.00 -8.27
C PRO A 565 22.79 -5.37 -6.89
N VAL A 566 21.81 -5.48 -5.99
CA VAL A 566 21.94 -4.96 -4.62
C VAL A 566 22.67 -6.01 -3.77
N ALA A 567 23.80 -5.63 -3.21
CA ALA A 567 24.57 -6.51 -2.34
C ALA A 567 24.32 -6.19 -0.86
N ALA A 568 24.28 -7.23 -0.02
CA ALA A 568 24.09 -7.09 1.41
C ALA A 568 25.44 -7.20 2.14
N LEU A 569 25.89 -6.12 2.78
CA LEU A 569 27.15 -6.03 3.52
C LEU A 569 26.96 -6.58 4.93
N ILE A 570 27.67 -7.64 5.28
CA ILE A 570 27.48 -8.43 6.51
C ILE A 570 28.30 -7.86 7.69
#